data_f358c597e8157aaf46cc831cc68cddac
#
_entry.id   f358c597e8157aaf46cc831cc68cddac
#
_cell.length_a   1.000
_cell.length_b   1.000
_cell.length_c   1.000
_cell.angle_alpha   90.00
_cell.angle_beta   90.00
_cell.angle_gamma   90.00
#
_symmetry.space_group_name_H-M   'P 1'
#
loop_
_entity.id
_entity.type
_entity.pdbx_description
1 polymer ?
#
loop_
_entity_poly.entity_id
_entity_poly.type
_entity_poly.pdbx_seq_one_letter_code
_entity_poly.pdbx_strand_id
1 'polypeptide(L)' 'MKCHVCGSTMRSVVTDLPFKVHHNTIVVLKNLPVLQCEGCNEYLLDDPVMQRVEEIIAKVDMAAELEVIKYAA' A
#
# COMPACT_ATOMS: atom_id res chain seq x y z
N MET A 1 -6.80 5.01 16.02
CA MET A 1 -5.81 3.93 16.04
C MET A 1 -4.44 4.48 16.34
N LYS A 2 -3.65 3.76 17.10
CA LYS A 2 -2.30 4.21 17.47
C LYS A 2 -1.23 3.39 16.78
N CYS A 3 -0.12 4.06 16.44
CA CYS A 3 1.04 3.40 15.87
C CYS A 3 1.69 2.47 16.89
N HIS A 4 1.92 1.23 16.53
CA HIS A 4 2.56 0.26 17.41
C HIS A 4 4.09 0.46 17.50
N VAL A 5 4.65 1.34 16.69
CA VAL A 5 6.09 1.64 16.70
C VAL A 5 6.40 2.78 17.66
N CYS A 6 5.68 3.91 17.57
CA CYS A 6 5.96 5.08 18.38
C CYS A 6 4.81 5.53 19.30
N GLY A 7 3.64 4.89 19.18
CA GLY A 7 2.47 5.21 19.99
C GLY A 7 1.70 6.46 19.58
N SER A 8 2.11 7.14 18.54
CA SER A 8 1.40 8.32 18.04
C SER A 8 0.11 7.93 17.33
N THR A 9 -0.78 8.92 17.18
CA THR A 9 -2.05 8.71 16.49
C THR A 9 -1.81 8.48 15.01
N MET A 10 -2.55 7.53 14.43
CA MET A 10 -2.55 7.28 13.00
C MET A 10 -3.77 7.93 12.37
N ARG A 11 -3.60 8.47 11.17
CA ARG A 11 -4.68 9.11 10.43
C ARG A 11 -4.87 8.48 9.06
N SER A 12 -6.09 8.53 8.55
CA SER A 12 -6.40 8.03 7.21
C SER A 12 -5.91 9.02 6.15
N VAL A 13 -5.14 8.53 5.20
CA VAL A 13 -4.70 9.32 4.05
C VAL A 13 -4.84 8.47 2.79
N VAL A 14 -4.87 9.13 1.65
CA VAL A 14 -4.84 8.46 0.35
C VAL A 14 -3.53 8.82 -0.33
N THR A 15 -2.76 7.84 -0.71
CA THR A 15 -1.43 8.06 -1.27
C THR A 15 -1.10 7.01 -2.34
N ASP A 16 0.03 7.18 -2.98
CA ASP A 16 0.56 6.23 -3.95
C ASP A 16 1.73 5.51 -3.31
N LEU A 17 1.70 4.16 -3.33
CA LEU A 17 2.77 3.36 -2.73
C LEU A 17 3.29 2.33 -3.73
N PRO A 18 4.61 2.16 -3.81
CA PRO A 18 5.21 1.10 -4.60
C PRO A 18 5.23 -0.21 -3.84
N PHE A 19 5.00 -1.31 -4.56
CA PHE A 19 5.10 -2.66 -4.02
C PHE A 19 6.03 -3.46 -4.92
N LYS A 20 7.06 -4.04 -4.35
CA LYS A 20 7.95 -4.92 -5.09
C LYS A 20 7.34 -6.32 -5.11
N VAL A 21 6.79 -6.70 -6.25
CA VAL A 21 6.09 -7.98 -6.43
C VAL A 21 7.07 -9.10 -6.72
N HIS A 22 8.10 -8.79 -7.49
CA HIS A 22 9.16 -9.71 -7.87
C HIS A 22 10.46 -8.93 -7.94
N HIS A 23 11.61 -9.60 -8.00
CA HIS A 23 12.88 -8.85 -8.00
C HIS A 23 13.05 -7.92 -9.21
N ASN A 24 12.31 -8.15 -10.29
CA ASN A 24 12.33 -7.29 -11.49
C ASN A 24 11.01 -6.54 -11.71
N THR A 25 10.03 -6.65 -10.82
CA THR A 25 8.70 -6.08 -11.06
C THR A 25 8.28 -5.22 -9.87
N ILE A 26 7.98 -3.96 -10.15
CA ILE A 26 7.46 -3.01 -9.16
C ILE A 26 6.08 -2.57 -9.61
N VAL A 27 5.11 -2.61 -8.70
CA VAL A 27 3.75 -2.11 -8.93
C VAL A 27 3.53 -0.90 -8.07
N VAL A 28 3.14 0.21 -8.67
CA VAL A 28 2.74 1.41 -7.94
C VAL A 28 1.21 1.43 -7.88
N LEU A 29 0.66 1.36 -6.67
CA LEU A 29 -0.78 1.48 -6.46
C LEU A 29 -1.12 2.93 -6.15
N LYS A 30 -1.94 3.54 -6.98
CA LYS A 30 -2.36 4.92 -6.84
C LYS A 30 -3.68 5.00 -6.10
N ASN A 31 -3.87 6.08 -5.35
CA ASN A 31 -5.09 6.34 -4.57
C ASN A 31 -5.37 5.24 -3.55
N LEU A 32 -4.32 4.74 -2.92
CA LEU A 32 -4.43 3.69 -1.91
C LEU A 32 -4.79 4.30 -0.56
N PRO A 33 -5.88 3.85 0.08
CA PRO A 33 -6.21 4.30 1.43
C PRO A 33 -5.31 3.62 2.45
N VAL A 34 -4.60 4.41 3.24
CA VAL A 34 -3.69 3.91 4.25
C VAL A 34 -3.86 4.69 5.54
N LEU A 35 -3.33 4.14 6.63
CA LEU A 35 -3.17 4.85 7.88
C LEU A 35 -1.71 5.28 7.98
N GLN A 36 -1.49 6.56 8.24
CA GLN A 36 -0.14 7.10 8.39
C GLN A 36 0.06 7.61 9.81
N CYS A 37 1.18 7.23 10.42
CA CYS A 37 1.55 7.72 11.73
C CYS A 37 2.00 9.18 11.65
N GLU A 38 1.47 10.02 12.53
CA GLU A 38 1.84 11.43 12.60
C GLU A 38 3.23 11.65 13.19
N GLY A 39 3.73 10.68 13.94
CA GLY A 39 5.04 10.78 14.60
C GLY A 39 6.19 10.24 13.77
N CYS A 40 6.10 9.01 13.30
CA CYS A 40 7.21 8.35 12.60
C CYS A 40 7.00 8.17 11.10
N ASN A 41 5.87 8.60 10.57
CA ASN A 41 5.48 8.48 9.15
C ASN A 41 5.35 7.06 8.63
N GLU A 42 5.21 6.08 9.54
CA GLU A 42 4.93 4.70 9.14
C GLU A 42 3.56 4.58 8.51
N TYR A 43 3.43 3.68 7.55
CA TYR A 43 2.15 3.36 6.92
C TYR A 43 1.63 2.03 7.45
N LEU A 44 0.32 1.96 7.62
CA LEU A 44 -0.37 0.72 7.97
C LEU A 44 -1.59 0.58 7.06
N LEU A 45 -1.80 -0.61 6.52
CA LEU A 45 -2.98 -0.92 5.73
C LEU A 45 -3.93 -1.77 6.57
N ASP A 46 -5.20 -1.41 6.59
CA ASP A 46 -6.23 -2.24 7.21
C ASP A 46 -6.35 -3.58 6.50
N ASP A 47 -6.80 -4.61 7.21
CA ASP A 47 -6.91 -5.96 6.66
C ASP A 47 -7.71 -6.03 5.37
N PRO A 48 -8.89 -5.40 5.24
CA PRO A 48 -9.63 -5.42 3.97
C PRO A 48 -8.86 -4.76 2.82
N VAL A 49 -8.13 -3.67 3.10
CA VAL A 49 -7.32 -2.99 2.10
C VAL A 49 -6.15 -3.88 1.68
N MET A 50 -5.46 -4.48 2.63
CA MET A 50 -4.34 -5.37 2.34
C MET A 50 -4.77 -6.58 1.53
N GLN A 51 -5.93 -7.15 1.85
CA GLN A 51 -6.48 -8.27 1.09
C GLN A 51 -6.74 -7.88 -0.36
N ARG A 52 -7.30 -6.69 -0.58
CA ARG A 52 -7.55 -6.19 -1.94
C ARG A 52 -6.25 -5.92 -2.68
N VAL A 53 -5.24 -5.38 -1.99
CA VAL A 53 -3.91 -5.18 -2.57
C VAL A 53 -3.32 -6.50 -3.04
N GLU A 54 -3.42 -7.55 -2.24
CA GLU A 54 -2.93 -8.87 -2.61
C GLU A 54 -3.64 -9.42 -3.84
N GLU A 55 -4.95 -9.20 -3.96
CA GLU A 55 -5.71 -9.61 -5.14
C GLU A 55 -5.26 -8.87 -6.40
N ILE A 56 -5.00 -7.57 -6.28
CA ILE A 56 -4.54 -6.75 -7.41
C ILE A 56 -3.15 -7.22 -7.85
N ILE A 57 -2.26 -7.42 -6.90
CA ILE A 57 -0.88 -7.85 -7.17
C ILE A 57 -0.86 -9.23 -7.84
N ALA A 58 -1.75 -10.12 -7.43
CA ALA A 58 -1.82 -11.47 -8.01
C ALA A 58 -2.18 -11.46 -9.49
N LYS A 59 -2.77 -10.39 -9.99
CA LYS A 59 -3.17 -10.26 -11.40
C LYS A 59 -2.17 -9.46 -12.24
N VAL A 60 -1.07 -9.03 -11.65
CA VAL A 60 -0.06 -8.23 -12.34
C VAL A 60 0.68 -9.08 -13.36
N ASP A 61 0.97 -8.50 -14.53
CA ASP A 61 1.79 -9.14 -15.55
C ASP A 61 3.25 -9.17 -15.08
N MET A 62 3.73 -10.38 -14.81
CA MET A 62 5.09 -10.58 -14.31
C MET A 62 6.17 -10.27 -15.35
N ALA A 63 5.80 -10.07 -16.61
CA ALA A 63 6.73 -9.63 -17.64
C ALA A 63 6.97 -8.13 -17.61
N ALA A 64 6.11 -7.36 -16.95
CA ALA A 64 6.28 -5.92 -16.83
C ALA A 64 7.32 -5.60 -15.75
N GLU A 65 8.18 -4.64 -16.02
CA GLU A 65 9.16 -4.17 -15.02
C GLU A 65 8.54 -3.18 -14.06
N LEU A 66 7.61 -2.34 -14.56
CA LEU A 66 6.91 -1.35 -13.77
C LEU A 66 5.46 -1.29 -14.24
N GLU A 67 4.55 -1.34 -13.29
CA GLU A 67 3.13 -1.20 -13.57
C GLU A 67 2.51 -0.20 -12.60
N VAL A 68 1.65 0.68 -13.12
CA VAL A 68 0.94 1.67 -12.31
C VAL A 68 -0.54 1.34 -12.36
N ILE A 69 -1.12 1.05 -11.20
CA ILE A 69 -2.52 0.62 -11.09
C ILE A 69 -3.22 1.51 -10.09
N LYS A 70 -4.42 1.96 -10.45
CA LYS A 70 -5.26 2.72 -9.52
C LYS A 70 -6.01 1.73 -8.62
N TYR A 71 -5.91 1.93 -7.31
CA TYR A 71 -6.64 1.11 -6.34
C TYR A 71 -8.14 1.26 -6.55
N ALA A 72 -8.85 0.14 -6.57
CA ALA A 72 -10.31 0.09 -6.65
C ALA A 72 -10.80 -0.90 -5.61
N ALA A 73 -11.71 -0.44 -4.77
CA ALA A 73 -12.28 -1.26 -3.71
C ALA A 73 -13.19 -2.37 -4.25
#